data_bbf443bf95fcfbcd51c02c813558c6dd
#
_entry.id   bbf443bf95fcfbcd51c02c813558c6dd
#
_cell.length_a   1.000
_cell.length_b   1.000
_cell.length_c   1.000
_cell.angle_alpha   90.00
_cell.angle_beta   90.00
_cell.angle_gamma   90.00
#
_symmetry.space_group_name_H-M   'P 1'
#
loop_
_entity.id
_entity.type
_entity.pdbx_description
1 polymer ?
#
loop_
_entity_poly.entity_id
_entity_poly.type
_entity_poly.pdbx_seq_one_letter_code
_entity_poly.pdbx_strand_id
1 'polypeptide(L)'
;MSKMTFVLDDGTTIEYEVILIFKSGITDKQYILYTDDKKTINDELKYYLCIFNKETDTKIEEITDENEYKLVSEEARKMLGDKND
;
A
#
# COMPACT_ATOMS: atom_id res chain seq x y z
N MET A 1 -4.48 -13.62 -5.29
CA MET A 1 -4.41 -12.28 -4.76
C MET A 1 -5.65 -11.49 -5.07
N SER A 2 -5.95 -10.55 -4.22
CA SER A 2 -7.18 -9.79 -4.35
C SER A 2 -6.96 -8.52 -5.15
N LYS A 3 -7.99 -8.12 -5.86
CA LYS A 3 -7.96 -6.84 -6.55
C LYS A 3 -8.94 -5.89 -5.89
N MET A 4 -8.59 -4.63 -5.88
CA MET A 4 -9.46 -3.60 -5.32
C MET A 4 -9.56 -2.43 -6.27
N THR A 5 -10.73 -1.80 -6.25
CA THR A 5 -10.97 -0.60 -7.04
C THR A 5 -10.84 0.60 -6.11
N PHE A 6 -9.93 1.51 -6.45
CA PHE A 6 -9.72 2.72 -5.66
C PHE A 6 -10.36 3.90 -6.37
N VAL A 7 -10.90 4.82 -5.58
CA VAL A 7 -11.48 6.05 -6.09
C VAL A 7 -10.50 7.17 -5.85
N LEU A 8 -10.08 7.82 -6.91
CA LEU A 8 -9.16 8.94 -6.82
C LEU A 8 -9.91 10.22 -6.51
N ASP A 9 -9.16 11.28 -6.19
CA ASP A 9 -9.76 12.54 -5.78
C ASP A 9 -10.65 13.14 -6.86
N ASP A 10 -10.34 12.88 -8.11
CA ASP A 10 -11.12 13.44 -9.21
C ASP A 10 -12.29 12.56 -9.62
N GLY A 11 -12.54 11.50 -8.86
CA GLY A 11 -13.66 10.63 -9.13
C GLY A 11 -13.39 9.48 -10.06
N THR A 12 -12.19 9.43 -10.65
CA THR A 12 -11.85 8.28 -11.50
C THR A 12 -11.55 7.08 -10.63
N THR A 13 -11.66 5.90 -11.23
CA THR A 13 -11.38 4.67 -10.51
C THR A 13 -10.25 3.92 -11.19
N ILE A 14 -9.46 3.22 -10.38
CA ILE A 14 -8.40 2.36 -10.88
C ILE A 14 -8.45 1.05 -10.13
N GLU A 15 -7.98 0.01 -10.78
CA GLU A 15 -7.98 -1.32 -10.19
C GLU A 15 -6.53 -1.77 -9.99
N TYR A 16 -6.24 -2.20 -8.77
CA TYR A 16 -4.90 -2.65 -8.42
C TYR A 16 -4.97 -3.99 -7.72
N GLU A 17 -3.85 -4.68 -7.73
CA GLU A 17 -3.73 -5.94 -7.01
C GLU A 17 -3.22 -5.66 -5.61
N VAL A 18 -3.96 -6.12 -4.61
CA VAL A 18 -3.63 -5.87 -3.22
C VAL A 18 -2.65 -6.92 -2.74
N ILE A 19 -1.55 -6.46 -2.17
CA ILE A 19 -0.54 -7.35 -1.61
C ILE A 19 -0.79 -7.57 -0.13
N LEU A 20 -1.07 -6.49 0.60
CA LEU A 20 -1.16 -6.56 2.04
C LEU A 20 -1.97 -5.39 2.58
N ILE A 21 -2.84 -5.67 3.54
CA ILE A 21 -3.52 -4.64 4.31
C ILE A 21 -3.16 -4.91 5.76
N PHE A 22 -2.67 -3.89 6.46
CA PHE A 22 -2.21 -4.10 7.83
C PHE A 22 -2.40 -2.85 8.66
N LYS A 23 -2.42 -3.04 9.96
CA LYS A 23 -2.46 -1.95 10.91
C LYS A 23 -1.09 -1.80 11.53
N SER A 24 -0.57 -0.57 11.50
CA SER A 24 0.75 -0.31 12.01
C SER A 24 0.75 -0.30 13.54
N GLY A 25 1.73 -0.94 14.13
CA GLY A 25 1.92 -0.86 15.57
C GLY A 25 2.61 0.42 15.99
N ILE A 26 3.10 1.18 15.02
CA ILE A 26 3.81 2.44 15.29
C ILE A 26 2.86 3.62 15.26
N THR A 27 2.06 3.72 14.19
CA THR A 27 1.18 4.87 13.99
C THR A 27 -0.26 4.59 14.36
N ASP A 28 -0.61 3.32 14.53
CA ASP A 28 -1.98 2.90 14.84
C ASP A 28 -2.95 3.16 13.69
N LYS A 29 -2.43 3.43 12.52
CA LYS A 29 -3.24 3.62 11.32
C LYS A 29 -3.21 2.35 10.49
N GLN A 30 -4.18 2.25 9.58
CA GLN A 30 -4.24 1.13 8.66
C GLN A 30 -3.63 1.53 7.33
N TYR A 31 -2.91 0.60 6.71
CA TYR A 31 -2.21 0.87 5.46
C TYR A 31 -2.50 -0.24 4.46
N ILE A 32 -2.31 0.07 3.20
CA ILE A 32 -2.48 -0.88 2.11
C ILE A 32 -1.25 -0.83 1.21
N LEU A 33 -0.76 -2.02 0.90
CA LEU A 33 0.34 -2.19 -0.05
C LEU A 33 -0.22 -2.84 -1.30
N TYR A 34 -0.02 -2.25 -2.46
CA TYR A 34 -0.60 -2.75 -3.69
C TYR A 34 0.34 -2.50 -4.86
N THR A 35 0.03 -3.14 -5.98
CA THR A 35 0.81 -2.99 -7.20
C THR A 35 -0.12 -2.84 -8.38
N ASP A 36 0.33 -2.11 -9.40
CA ASP A 36 -0.45 -1.93 -10.61
C ASP A 36 -0.05 -2.92 -11.71
N ASP A 37 0.78 -3.90 -11.36
CA ASP A 37 1.21 -4.93 -12.29
C ASP A 37 2.10 -4.44 -13.41
N LYS A 38 2.47 -3.20 -13.39
CA LYS A 38 3.38 -2.68 -14.40
C LYS A 38 4.80 -2.79 -13.90
N LYS A 39 5.66 -3.31 -14.75
CA LYS A 39 7.04 -3.50 -14.36
C LYS A 39 7.87 -2.30 -14.74
N THR A 40 8.91 -2.07 -13.95
CA THR A 40 9.85 -1.01 -14.26
C THR A 40 10.76 -1.46 -15.39
N ILE A 41 11.67 -0.58 -15.73
CA ILE A 41 12.65 -0.86 -16.77
C ILE A 41 13.51 -2.08 -16.42
N ASN A 42 13.68 -2.34 -15.14
CA ASN A 42 14.46 -3.48 -14.66
C ASN A 42 13.62 -4.73 -14.46
N ASP A 43 12.41 -4.73 -14.98
CA ASP A 43 11.52 -5.88 -14.89
C ASP A 43 11.07 -6.15 -13.46
N GLU A 44 11.00 -5.13 -12.65
CA GLU A 44 10.55 -5.24 -11.28
C GLU A 44 9.17 -4.64 -11.13
N LEU A 45 8.33 -5.27 -10.32
CA LEU A 45 7.01 -4.73 -10.04
C LEU A 45 7.12 -3.47 -9.20
N LYS A 46 6.23 -2.55 -9.46
CA LYS A 46 6.19 -1.31 -8.72
C LYS A 46 5.16 -1.42 -7.63
N TYR A 47 5.55 -1.10 -6.41
CA TYR A 47 4.67 -1.19 -5.25
C TYR A 47 4.34 0.18 -4.72
N TYR A 48 3.12 0.30 -4.20
CA TYR A 48 2.63 1.55 -3.63
C TYR A 48 2.15 1.28 -2.21
N LEU A 49 2.44 2.19 -1.31
CA LEU A 49 2.03 2.08 0.08
C LEU A 49 1.26 3.35 0.45
N CYS A 50 0.03 3.17 0.90
CA CYS A 50 -0.84 4.30 1.22
C CYS A 50 -1.60 4.04 2.49
N ILE A 51 -2.16 5.09 3.07
CA ILE A 51 -3.06 4.98 4.21
C ILE A 51 -4.40 4.49 3.70
N PHE A 52 -4.94 3.47 4.34
CA PHE A 52 -6.19 2.87 3.94
C PHE A 52 -7.26 3.25 4.96
N ASN A 53 -8.29 3.96 4.52
CA ASN A 53 -9.36 4.37 5.41
C ASN A 53 -10.41 3.29 5.48
N LYS A 54 -10.45 2.61 6.62
CA LYS A 54 -11.34 1.48 6.79
C LYS A 54 -12.82 1.88 6.67
N GLU A 55 -13.15 3.09 7.05
CA GLU A 55 -14.54 3.52 7.04
C GLU A 55 -15.10 3.72 5.64
N THR A 56 -14.24 4.06 4.71
CA THR A 56 -14.69 4.28 3.34
C THR A 56 -14.42 3.11 2.43
N ASP A 57 -13.52 2.23 2.83
CA ASP A 57 -13.20 0.99 2.11
C ASP A 57 -12.55 1.17 0.75
N THR A 58 -12.84 2.22 0.05
CA THR A 58 -12.34 2.40 -1.31
C THR A 58 -11.44 3.60 -1.46
N LYS A 59 -11.24 4.35 -0.39
CA LYS A 59 -10.39 5.54 -0.44
C LYS A 59 -9.04 5.28 0.17
N ILE A 60 -8.01 5.78 -0.48
CA ILE A 60 -6.66 5.70 0.04
C ILE A 60 -6.11 7.11 0.12
N GLU A 61 -5.17 7.30 1.05
CA GLU A 61 -4.52 8.59 1.23
C GLU A 61 -3.03 8.43 1.09
N GLU A 62 -2.42 9.41 0.48
CA GLU A 62 -0.98 9.40 0.33
C GLU A 62 -0.31 9.64 1.67
N ILE A 63 0.80 8.94 1.91
CA ILE A 63 1.61 9.19 3.10
C ILE A 63 2.52 10.37 2.78
N THR A 64 2.33 11.48 3.47
CA THR A 64 3.09 12.69 3.19
C THR A 64 4.29 12.87 4.10
N ASP A 65 4.31 12.17 5.22
CA ASP A 65 5.41 12.26 6.19
C ASP A 65 6.47 11.23 5.82
N GLU A 66 7.68 11.69 5.52
CA GLU A 66 8.76 10.80 5.10
C GLU A 66 9.13 9.80 6.19
N ASN A 67 9.13 10.23 7.44
CA ASN A 67 9.45 9.32 8.53
C ASN A 67 8.40 8.24 8.68
N GLU A 68 7.14 8.63 8.58
CA GLU A 68 6.06 7.67 8.63
C GLU A 68 6.18 6.65 7.50
N TYR A 69 6.45 7.12 6.30
CA TYR A 69 6.56 6.25 5.14
C TYR A 69 7.69 5.25 5.33
N LYS A 70 8.82 5.72 5.82
CA LYS A 70 9.97 4.86 6.02
C LYS A 70 9.70 3.77 7.05
N LEU A 71 9.12 4.17 8.18
CA LEU A 71 8.86 3.21 9.27
C LEU A 71 7.81 2.20 8.86
N VAL A 72 6.75 2.65 8.20
CA VAL A 72 5.67 1.76 7.81
C VAL A 72 6.12 0.84 6.67
N SER A 73 6.99 1.33 5.78
CA SER A 73 7.55 0.48 4.73
C SER A 73 8.32 -0.68 5.32
N GLU A 74 9.10 -0.41 6.35
CA GLU A 74 9.85 -1.47 7.00
C GLU A 74 8.92 -2.47 7.69
N GLU A 75 7.86 -1.95 8.29
CA GLU A 75 6.87 -2.81 8.92
C GLU A 75 6.23 -3.74 7.90
N ALA A 76 5.84 -3.21 6.76
CA ALA A 76 5.23 -3.99 5.70
C ALA A 76 6.18 -5.07 5.21
N ARG A 77 7.45 -4.72 5.05
CA ARG A 77 8.43 -5.69 4.58
C ARG A 77 8.56 -6.85 5.55
N LYS A 78 8.56 -6.56 6.83
CA LYS A 78 8.64 -7.61 7.84
C LYS A 78 7.42 -8.51 7.80
N MET A 79 6.27 -7.94 7.58
CA MET A 79 5.04 -8.74 7.52
C MET A 79 5.01 -9.64 6.31
N LEU A 80 5.66 -9.23 5.23
CA LEU A 80 5.72 -10.06 4.03
C LEU A 80 6.72 -11.21 4.18
N GLY A 81 7.36 -11.31 5.33
CA GLY A 81 8.26 -12.40 5.56
C GLY A 81 9.58 -12.23 4.85
N ASP A 82 10.10 -11.05 4.92
CA ASP A 82 11.34 -10.72 4.28
C ASP A 82 12.48 -11.35 5.02
N LYS A 83 12.43 -12.62 5.15
CA LYS A 83 13.37 -13.31 5.92
C LYS A 83 14.33 -13.92 5.10
N ASN A 84 14.35 -13.85 4.12
CA ASN A 84 15.23 -14.47 3.51
C ASN A 84 16.33 -14.43 4.03
N ASP A 85 16.11 -14.42 4.62
CA ASP A 85 16.96 -14.55 5.25
C ASP A 85 17.13 -15.37 5.44
#